data_045432270b10300c05922342b8680855
#
_entry.id   045432270b10300c05922342b8680855
#
_cell.length_a   1.000
_cell.length_b   1.000
_cell.length_c   1.000
_cell.angle_alpha   90.00
_cell.angle_beta   90.00
_cell.angle_gamma   90.00
#
_symmetry.space_group_name_H-M   'P 1'
#
loop_
_entity.id
_entity.type
_entity.pdbx_description
1 polymer ?
#
loop_
_entity_poly.entity_id
_entity_poly.type
_entity_poly.pdbx_seq_one_letter_code
_entity_poly.pdbx_strand_id
1 'polypeptide(L)'
;MTTVLIDYDSGNLHSAQKAFERMAAETGAGAVVVTSDPDAVRAADRIVLPGDGAFPHCRAQLFGVSGLADAIVEAVEADAKPFMGICVGMQMMAKRGFEYQETPGFGWIDGEIHKITPSDPTLPVPHMGWNDLVIERDHPVRSPDRSSPCAARAGTIW
;
A
#
# COMPACT_ATOMS: atom_id res chain seq x y z
N MET A 1 -13.80 5.30 14.62
CA MET A 1 -13.18 4.51 13.54
C MET A 1 -11.67 4.54 13.73
N THR A 2 -11.00 3.42 13.48
CA THR A 2 -9.55 3.28 13.65
C THR A 2 -8.92 2.83 12.33
N THR A 3 -7.89 3.55 11.89
CA THR A 3 -7.04 3.18 10.76
C THR A 3 -5.74 2.63 11.30
N VAL A 4 -5.40 1.38 10.97
CA VAL A 4 -4.14 0.75 11.36
C VAL A 4 -3.14 0.84 10.21
N LEU A 5 -1.96 1.38 10.49
CA LEU A 5 -0.78 1.28 9.64
C LEU A 5 0.06 0.11 10.14
N ILE A 6 0.31 -0.84 9.27
CA ILE A 6 1.07 -2.04 9.61
C ILE A 6 2.55 -1.71 9.75
N ASP A 7 3.10 -2.02 10.92
CA ASP A 7 4.53 -1.98 11.21
C ASP A 7 5.11 -3.40 11.13
N TYR A 8 5.95 -3.63 10.13
CA TYR A 8 6.66 -4.90 9.94
C TYR A 8 8.13 -4.66 9.57
N ASP A 9 8.68 -3.57 10.10
CA ASP A 9 10.06 -3.14 9.88
C ASP A 9 10.38 -2.75 8.41
N SER A 10 9.36 -2.29 7.67
CA SER A 10 9.50 -1.82 6.28
C SER A 10 8.59 -0.64 6.00
N GLY A 11 9.05 0.25 5.13
CA GLY A 11 8.32 1.44 4.74
C GLY A 11 8.66 2.69 5.55
N ASN A 12 8.37 3.86 4.97
CA ASN A 12 8.49 5.14 5.67
C ASN A 12 7.25 5.38 6.55
N LEU A 13 7.16 4.59 7.64
CA LEU A 13 6.02 4.61 8.58
C LEU A 13 5.77 6.00 9.16
N HIS A 14 6.83 6.73 9.52
CA HIS A 14 6.67 8.06 10.12
C HIS A 14 5.98 9.06 9.18
N SER A 15 6.41 9.11 7.92
CA SER A 15 5.79 9.99 6.93
C SER A 15 4.35 9.59 6.61
N ALA A 16 4.08 8.28 6.47
CA ALA A 16 2.75 7.76 6.26
C ALA A 16 1.85 8.09 7.46
N GLN A 17 2.29 7.81 8.68
CA GLN A 17 1.55 8.11 9.91
C GLN A 17 1.15 9.59 9.98
N LYS A 18 2.11 10.50 9.77
CA LYS A 18 1.84 11.95 9.80
C LYS A 18 0.82 12.38 8.74
N ALA A 19 0.89 11.81 7.55
CA ALA A 19 -0.07 12.12 6.49
C ALA A 19 -1.49 11.62 6.87
N PHE A 20 -1.61 10.40 7.36
CA PHE A 20 -2.90 9.84 7.78
C PHE A 20 -3.47 10.55 9.01
N GLU A 21 -2.64 10.86 10.03
CA GLU A 21 -3.06 11.63 11.21
C GLU A 21 -3.61 13.00 10.83
N ARG A 22 -2.91 13.71 9.94
CA ARG A 22 -3.37 15.01 9.44
C ARG A 22 -4.73 14.89 8.74
N MET A 23 -4.86 13.96 7.82
CA MET A 23 -6.12 13.76 7.10
C MET A 23 -7.25 13.30 8.02
N ALA A 24 -6.95 12.45 9.00
CA ALA A 24 -7.92 12.01 9.99
C ALA A 24 -8.44 13.17 10.86
N ALA A 25 -7.55 14.10 11.25
CA ALA A 25 -7.92 15.29 11.98
C ALA A 25 -8.79 16.26 11.15
N GLU A 26 -8.45 16.45 9.86
CA GLU A 26 -9.19 17.34 8.95
C GLU A 26 -10.58 16.79 8.58
N THR A 27 -10.73 15.46 8.52
CA THR A 27 -11.97 14.80 8.05
C THR A 27 -12.81 14.17 9.18
N GLY A 28 -12.31 14.16 10.41
CA GLY A 28 -12.96 13.45 11.51
C GLY A 28 -12.94 11.93 11.35
N ALA A 29 -11.96 11.36 10.61
CA ALA A 29 -11.94 9.95 10.24
C ALA A 29 -11.53 9.00 11.39
N GLY A 30 -11.25 9.51 12.58
CA GLY A 30 -10.94 8.74 13.78
C GLY A 30 -9.45 8.60 14.06
N ALA A 31 -9.08 7.56 14.79
CA ALA A 31 -7.69 7.35 15.23
C ALA A 31 -6.82 6.70 14.15
N VAL A 32 -5.52 7.02 14.17
CA VAL A 32 -4.49 6.37 13.37
C VAL A 32 -3.52 5.68 14.33
N VAL A 33 -3.30 4.39 14.14
CA VAL A 33 -2.45 3.55 15.01
C VAL A 33 -1.42 2.84 14.16
N VAL A 34 -0.16 2.91 14.54
CA VAL A 34 0.94 2.14 13.94
C VAL A 34 1.19 0.94 14.83
N THR A 35 1.12 -0.27 14.30
CA THR A 35 1.27 -1.50 15.09
C THR A 35 1.61 -2.72 14.25
N SER A 36 2.28 -3.68 14.88
CA SER A 36 2.48 -5.05 14.40
C SER A 36 1.58 -6.09 15.08
N ASP A 37 0.68 -5.63 15.96
CA ASP A 37 -0.20 -6.51 16.74
C ASP A 37 -1.36 -7.04 15.87
N PRO A 38 -1.46 -8.39 15.65
CA PRO A 38 -2.53 -8.99 14.86
C PRO A 38 -3.94 -8.69 15.40
N ASP A 39 -4.10 -8.56 16.72
CA ASP A 39 -5.40 -8.32 17.33
C ASP A 39 -5.87 -6.88 17.08
N ALA A 40 -4.95 -5.93 17.10
CA ALA A 40 -5.24 -4.56 16.69
C ALA A 40 -5.62 -4.46 15.20
N VAL A 41 -5.01 -5.28 14.33
CA VAL A 41 -5.38 -5.38 12.91
C VAL A 41 -6.80 -5.94 12.73
N ARG A 42 -7.13 -7.00 13.47
CA ARG A 42 -8.50 -7.56 13.47
C ARG A 42 -9.54 -6.58 13.98
N ALA A 43 -9.19 -5.74 14.93
CA ALA A 43 -10.09 -4.73 15.49
C ALA A 43 -10.19 -3.44 14.66
N ALA A 44 -9.32 -3.24 13.67
CA ALA A 44 -9.28 -2.04 12.84
C ALA A 44 -10.50 -1.89 11.94
N ASP A 45 -10.90 -0.66 11.63
CA ASP A 45 -11.91 -0.36 10.60
C ASP A 45 -11.28 -0.23 9.20
N ARG A 46 -9.99 0.09 9.13
CA ARG A 46 -9.23 0.26 7.88
C ARG A 46 -7.79 -0.15 8.09
N ILE A 47 -7.18 -0.71 7.06
CA ILE A 47 -5.80 -1.21 7.10
C ILE A 47 -4.98 -0.53 6.01
N VAL A 48 -3.78 -0.07 6.37
CA VAL A 48 -2.79 0.48 5.45
C VAL A 48 -1.52 -0.33 5.58
N LEU A 49 -1.04 -0.86 4.47
CA LEU A 49 0.22 -1.60 4.36
C LEU A 49 1.24 -0.77 3.58
N PRO A 50 2.12 -0.02 4.25
CA PRO A 50 3.27 0.57 3.59
C PRO A 50 4.30 -0.50 3.25
N GLY A 51 5.21 -0.19 2.32
CA GLY A 51 6.34 -1.06 2.00
C GLY A 51 7.43 -0.27 1.30
N ASP A 52 8.68 -0.58 1.62
CA ASP A 52 9.85 0.03 1.01
C ASP A 52 10.95 -1.01 0.81
N GLY A 53 11.61 -0.95 -0.34
CA GLY A 53 12.65 -1.90 -0.71
C GLY A 53 12.18 -3.02 -1.63
N ALA A 54 12.80 -4.20 -1.52
CA ALA A 54 12.56 -5.32 -2.42
C ALA A 54 11.33 -6.14 -2.02
N PHE A 55 10.54 -6.55 -3.02
CA PHE A 55 9.33 -7.36 -2.84
C PHE A 55 9.55 -8.61 -1.97
N PRO A 56 10.56 -9.50 -2.24
CA PRO A 56 10.75 -10.68 -1.42
C PRO A 56 11.16 -10.37 0.02
N HIS A 57 11.87 -9.26 0.23
CA HIS A 57 12.27 -8.83 1.57
C HIS A 57 11.06 -8.37 2.39
N CYS A 58 10.28 -7.44 1.83
CA CYS A 58 9.05 -6.95 2.48
C CYS A 58 8.09 -8.09 2.81
N ARG A 59 7.93 -9.03 1.87
CA ARG A 59 7.09 -10.19 2.11
C ARG A 59 7.62 -11.07 3.25
N ALA A 60 8.91 -11.33 3.27
CA ALA A 60 9.52 -12.15 4.32
C ALA A 60 9.37 -11.50 5.70
N GLN A 61 9.57 -10.19 5.80
CA GLN A 61 9.38 -9.46 7.04
C GLN A 61 7.92 -9.52 7.52
N LEU A 62 6.96 -9.21 6.64
CA LEU A 62 5.54 -9.22 6.97
C LEU A 62 5.06 -10.60 7.46
N PHE A 63 5.43 -11.65 6.74
CA PHE A 63 5.06 -13.03 7.07
C PHE A 63 5.91 -13.63 8.21
N GLY A 64 7.01 -12.99 8.55
CA GLY A 64 7.84 -13.33 9.72
C GLY A 64 7.24 -12.89 11.06
N VAL A 65 6.34 -11.92 11.06
CA VAL A 65 5.61 -11.52 12.26
C VAL A 65 4.46 -12.48 12.51
N SER A 66 4.51 -13.18 13.63
CA SER A 66 3.54 -14.22 13.97
C SER A 66 2.09 -13.73 13.93
N GLY A 67 1.26 -14.35 13.08
CA GLY A 67 -0.17 -14.07 12.97
C GLY A 67 -0.54 -12.76 12.27
N LEU A 68 0.44 -11.91 11.90
CA LEU A 68 0.15 -10.60 11.30
C LEU A 68 -0.42 -10.73 9.88
N ALA A 69 0.21 -11.56 9.04
CA ALA A 69 -0.28 -11.80 7.69
C ALA A 69 -1.68 -12.45 7.70
N ASP A 70 -1.91 -13.41 8.61
CA ASP A 70 -3.21 -14.08 8.76
C ASP A 70 -4.30 -13.08 9.18
N ALA A 71 -3.97 -12.19 10.13
CA ALA A 71 -4.91 -11.14 10.57
C ALA A 71 -5.28 -10.16 9.44
N ILE A 72 -4.32 -9.82 8.56
CA ILE A 72 -4.57 -8.98 7.39
C ILE A 72 -5.48 -9.72 6.40
N VAL A 73 -5.18 -10.98 6.10
CA VAL A 73 -5.99 -11.80 5.19
C VAL A 73 -7.41 -11.94 5.71
N GLU A 74 -7.59 -12.29 6.98
CA GLU A 74 -8.89 -12.38 7.64
C GLU A 74 -9.69 -11.07 7.53
N ALA A 75 -9.05 -9.95 7.88
CA ALA A 75 -9.70 -8.64 7.85
C ALA A 75 -10.11 -8.21 6.43
N VAL A 76 -9.35 -8.56 5.40
CA VAL A 76 -9.63 -8.18 4.02
C VAL A 76 -10.60 -9.16 3.36
N GLU A 77 -10.38 -10.47 3.48
CA GLU A 77 -11.15 -11.49 2.76
C GLU A 77 -12.44 -11.86 3.48
N ALA A 78 -12.43 -12.01 4.79
CA ALA A 78 -13.60 -12.41 5.56
C ALA A 78 -14.47 -11.21 5.97
N ASP A 79 -13.83 -10.14 6.48
CA ASP A 79 -14.53 -8.96 7.02
C ASP A 79 -14.72 -7.86 5.97
N ALA A 80 -14.14 -7.98 4.78
CA ALA A 80 -14.19 -7.00 3.70
C ALA A 80 -13.78 -5.58 4.12
N LYS A 81 -12.81 -5.47 5.03
CA LYS A 81 -12.31 -4.17 5.51
C LYS A 81 -11.56 -3.43 4.41
N PRO A 82 -11.72 -2.10 4.32
CA PRO A 82 -10.93 -1.29 3.40
C PRO A 82 -9.44 -1.47 3.63
N PHE A 83 -8.73 -1.80 2.56
CA PHE A 83 -7.28 -2.00 2.55
C PHE A 83 -6.60 -1.08 1.55
N MET A 84 -5.47 -0.51 1.94
CA MET A 84 -4.63 0.32 1.08
C MET A 84 -3.18 -0.13 1.15
N GLY A 85 -2.66 -0.63 0.04
CA GLY A 85 -1.21 -0.86 -0.12
C GLY A 85 -0.51 0.39 -0.65
N ILE A 86 0.66 0.70 -0.11
CA ILE A 86 1.52 1.80 -0.57
C ILE A 86 2.83 1.22 -1.08
N CYS A 87 3.21 1.55 -2.33
CA CYS A 87 4.44 1.09 -2.98
C CYS A 87 4.52 -0.47 -2.98
N VAL A 88 5.51 -1.07 -2.34
CA VAL A 88 5.63 -2.53 -2.24
C VAL A 88 4.43 -3.17 -1.54
N GLY A 89 3.83 -2.47 -0.57
CA GLY A 89 2.58 -2.92 0.05
C GLY A 89 1.43 -3.08 -0.95
N MET A 90 1.35 -2.21 -1.96
CA MET A 90 0.41 -2.36 -3.08
C MET A 90 0.82 -3.53 -3.99
N GLN A 91 2.11 -3.66 -4.29
CA GLN A 91 2.61 -4.75 -5.13
C GLN A 91 2.30 -6.13 -4.53
N MET A 92 2.38 -6.27 -3.20
CA MET A 92 2.05 -7.53 -2.50
C MET A 92 0.58 -7.97 -2.66
N MET A 93 -0.33 -7.11 -3.13
CA MET A 93 -1.70 -7.51 -3.46
C MET A 93 -1.78 -8.40 -4.71
N ALA A 94 -0.76 -8.38 -5.59
CA ALA A 94 -0.68 -9.23 -6.77
C ALA A 94 -0.47 -10.71 -6.40
N LYS A 95 -0.64 -11.61 -7.39
CA LYS A 95 -0.37 -13.04 -7.21
C LYS A 95 1.08 -13.32 -6.82
N ARG A 96 2.01 -12.66 -7.50
CA ARG A 96 3.45 -12.85 -7.28
C ARG A 96 4.28 -11.70 -7.87
N GLY A 97 5.51 -11.59 -7.38
CA GLY A 97 6.53 -10.71 -7.91
C GLY A 97 7.77 -11.49 -8.36
N PHE A 98 8.49 -10.91 -9.35
CA PHE A 98 9.70 -11.51 -9.95
C PHE A 98 10.94 -10.66 -9.69
N GLU A 99 10.99 -9.96 -8.59
CA GLU A 99 12.17 -9.22 -8.18
C GLU A 99 13.17 -10.16 -7.51
N TYR A 100 14.33 -10.38 -8.12
CA TYR A 100 15.40 -11.33 -7.76
C TYR A 100 14.99 -12.81 -7.80
N GLN A 101 13.79 -13.12 -7.37
CA GLN A 101 13.21 -14.46 -7.35
C GLN A 101 11.70 -14.40 -7.45
N GLU A 102 11.07 -15.49 -7.86
CA GLU A 102 9.63 -15.61 -7.79
C GLU A 102 9.17 -15.65 -6.33
N THR A 103 8.32 -14.73 -5.95
CA THR A 103 7.82 -14.60 -4.57
C THR A 103 6.30 -14.42 -4.62
N PRO A 104 5.51 -15.25 -3.92
CA PRO A 104 4.06 -15.10 -3.89
C PRO A 104 3.65 -13.83 -3.13
N GLY A 105 2.60 -13.13 -3.62
CA GLY A 105 1.91 -12.08 -2.90
C GLY A 105 0.67 -12.60 -2.18
N PHE A 106 -0.30 -11.72 -1.90
CA PHE A 106 -1.59 -12.09 -1.34
C PHE A 106 -2.54 -12.72 -2.36
N GLY A 107 -2.35 -12.46 -3.66
CA GLY A 107 -3.18 -13.00 -4.72
C GLY A 107 -4.55 -12.31 -4.89
N TRP A 108 -4.77 -11.17 -4.29
CA TRP A 108 -6.05 -10.42 -4.39
C TRP A 108 -6.25 -9.79 -5.75
N ILE A 109 -5.17 -9.48 -6.44
CA ILE A 109 -5.19 -8.94 -7.81
C ILE A 109 -4.61 -10.01 -8.74
N ASP A 110 -5.36 -10.37 -9.77
CA ASP A 110 -4.92 -11.30 -10.81
C ASP A 110 -3.89 -10.63 -11.73
N GLY A 111 -2.66 -10.55 -11.25
CA GLY A 111 -1.54 -9.89 -11.91
C GLY A 111 -0.21 -10.29 -11.31
N GLU A 112 0.85 -9.89 -11.99
CA GLU A 112 2.24 -10.18 -11.63
C GLU A 112 3.05 -8.89 -11.62
N ILE A 113 4.05 -8.83 -10.73
CA ILE A 113 4.96 -7.69 -10.61
C ILE A 113 6.27 -8.04 -11.30
N HIS A 114 6.60 -7.30 -12.34
CA HIS A 114 7.83 -7.45 -13.11
C HIS A 114 8.66 -6.16 -13.11
N LYS A 115 9.96 -6.31 -13.31
CA LYS A 115 10.84 -5.17 -13.53
C LYS A 115 10.44 -4.45 -14.82
N ILE A 116 10.35 -3.12 -14.77
CA ILE A 116 10.12 -2.30 -15.95
C ILE A 116 11.27 -2.49 -16.92
N THR A 117 10.94 -2.80 -18.17
CA THR A 117 11.90 -2.90 -19.28
C THR A 117 11.53 -1.85 -20.33
N PRO A 118 12.14 -0.66 -20.30
CA PRO A 118 11.85 0.38 -21.28
C PRO A 118 12.26 -0.05 -22.69
N SER A 119 11.52 0.41 -23.70
CA SER A 119 11.89 0.21 -25.12
C SER A 119 13.17 0.95 -25.49
N ASP A 120 13.46 2.07 -24.84
CA ASP A 120 14.71 2.80 -24.93
C ASP A 120 15.59 2.45 -23.71
N PRO A 121 16.72 1.73 -23.91
CA PRO A 121 17.59 1.31 -22.82
C PRO A 121 18.35 2.45 -22.12
N THR A 122 18.29 3.66 -22.66
CA THR A 122 18.89 4.85 -22.03
C THR A 122 18.02 5.46 -20.94
N LEU A 123 16.74 5.05 -20.87
CA LEU A 123 15.83 5.51 -19.82
C LEU A 123 16.18 4.87 -18.48
N PRO A 124 16.27 5.67 -17.42
CA PRO A 124 16.60 5.14 -16.09
C PRO A 124 15.47 4.30 -15.50
N VAL A 125 15.85 3.22 -14.83
CA VAL A 125 14.96 2.40 -13.99
C VAL A 125 15.52 2.39 -12.57
N PRO A 126 14.73 2.80 -11.56
CA PRO A 126 13.31 3.16 -11.60
C PRO A 126 13.04 4.50 -12.31
N HIS A 127 11.81 4.65 -12.81
CA HIS A 127 11.31 5.92 -13.32
C HIS A 127 11.01 6.84 -12.13
N MET A 128 11.72 7.97 -12.06
CA MET A 128 11.54 8.98 -10.99
C MET A 128 11.09 10.28 -11.63
N GLY A 129 9.91 10.77 -11.29
CA GLY A 129 9.39 12.02 -11.84
C GLY A 129 7.94 12.29 -11.48
N TRP A 130 7.47 13.46 -11.90
CA TRP A 130 6.08 13.85 -11.79
C TRP A 130 5.36 13.46 -13.07
N ASN A 131 4.22 12.79 -12.92
CA ASN A 131 3.33 12.45 -14.03
C ASN A 131 1.90 12.88 -13.71
N ASP A 132 1.14 13.14 -14.76
CA ASP A 132 -0.28 13.40 -14.64
C ASP A 132 -1.04 12.07 -14.48
N LEU A 133 -2.07 12.08 -13.62
CA LEU A 133 -2.97 10.95 -13.49
C LEU A 133 -4.14 11.10 -14.46
N VAL A 134 -4.36 10.07 -15.25
CA VAL A 134 -5.58 9.93 -16.04
C VAL A 134 -6.56 9.05 -15.26
N ILE A 135 -7.67 9.64 -14.82
CA ILE A 135 -8.72 8.92 -14.10
C ILE A 135 -9.69 8.34 -15.13
N GLU A 136 -9.59 7.05 -15.38
CA GLU A 136 -10.44 6.35 -16.36
C GLU A 136 -11.83 6.01 -15.82
N ARG A 137 -11.97 5.87 -14.50
CA ARG A 137 -13.23 5.56 -13.82
C ARG A 137 -13.32 6.33 -12.50
N ASP A 138 -14.51 6.84 -12.22
CA ASP A 138 -14.80 7.45 -10.92
C ASP A 138 -14.69 6.38 -9.81
N HIS A 139 -13.96 6.74 -8.77
CA HIS A 139 -13.78 5.89 -7.59
C HIS A 139 -13.66 6.78 -6.35
N PRO A 140 -14.28 6.43 -5.20
CA PRO A 140 -14.24 7.26 -3.98
C PRO A 140 -12.84 7.68 -3.53
N VAL A 141 -11.83 6.84 -3.76
CA VAL A 141 -10.42 7.15 -3.43
C VAL A 141 -9.74 8.03 -4.49
N ARG A 142 -10.30 8.11 -5.71
CA ARG A 142 -9.69 8.82 -6.86
C ARG A 142 -10.51 10.00 -7.36
N SER A 143 -11.66 10.25 -6.78
CA SER A 143 -12.51 11.42 -7.07
C SER A 143 -12.46 12.38 -5.90
N PRO A 144 -11.32 13.06 -5.65
CA PRO A 144 -11.36 14.23 -4.81
C PRO A 144 -12.19 15.26 -5.54
N ASP A 145 -12.93 16.05 -4.78
CA ASP A 145 -13.59 17.23 -5.29
C ASP A 145 -12.67 17.96 -6.29
N ARG A 146 -13.12 18.10 -7.54
CA ARG A 146 -12.35 18.69 -8.65
C ARG A 146 -11.84 20.11 -8.36
N SER A 147 -12.26 20.71 -7.25
CA SER A 147 -11.83 22.01 -6.78
C SER A 147 -10.50 22.01 -6.02
N SER A 148 -9.94 20.84 -5.67
CA SER A 148 -8.67 20.76 -4.94
C SER A 148 -7.48 20.70 -5.90
N PRO A 149 -6.57 21.69 -5.89
CA PRO A 149 -5.37 21.69 -6.73
C PRO A 149 -4.36 20.57 -6.38
N CYS A 150 -4.59 19.83 -5.30
CA CYS A 150 -3.75 18.71 -4.86
C CYS A 150 -4.11 17.37 -5.54
N ALA A 151 -5.21 17.34 -6.31
CA ALA A 151 -5.77 16.11 -6.87
C ALA A 151 -5.06 15.59 -8.12
N ALA A 152 -4.17 16.36 -8.71
CA ALA A 152 -3.65 16.08 -10.05
C ALA A 152 -2.18 15.62 -10.10
N ARG A 153 -1.52 15.45 -8.98
CA ARG A 153 -0.08 15.12 -8.99
C ARG A 153 0.22 13.98 -8.03
N ALA A 154 0.22 12.81 -8.52
CA ALA A 154 0.79 11.66 -7.84
C ALA A 154 1.62 10.90 -8.87
N GLY A 155 2.82 10.82 -8.65
CA GLY A 155 3.54 9.91 -7.89
C GLY A 155 4.26 8.93 -8.77
N THR A 156 5.16 8.27 -8.28
CA THR A 156 6.10 7.30 -8.85
C THR A 156 5.37 6.05 -9.32
N ILE A 157 5.50 5.71 -10.59
CA ILE A 157 5.20 4.36 -11.10
C ILE A 157 6.52 3.61 -11.16
N TRP A 158 6.56 2.49 -10.48
CA TRP A 158 7.71 1.57 -10.47
C TRP A 158 7.67 0.62 -11.66
#